data_be6a481f55d8c682d135d242d7f98e21
#
_entry.id   be6a481f55d8c682d135d242d7f98e21
#
_cell.length_a   1.000
_cell.length_b   1.000
_cell.length_c   1.000
_cell.angle_alpha   90.00
_cell.angle_beta   90.00
_cell.angle_gamma   90.00
#
_symmetry.space_group_name_H-M   'P 1'
#
loop_
_entity.id
_entity.type
_entity.pdbx_description
1 polymer ?
#
loop_
_entity_poly.entity_id
_entity_poly.type
_entity_poly.pdbx_seq_one_letter_code
_entity_poly.pdbx_strand_id
1 'polypeptide(L)'
;MPPVGPTKPVVEDPPHGEARAETNGRALRLRIRQQEILAELGVTALKGTPFMELLNEAVRLSAEGLEAQFCKVLEYSPSENRLLMRAGVGWDAGMVGTASVGADLASPSGFALRTGKPVISNHLESEERFRTPDLLAAHGVRRAMNVILQGDGAPYGVLEVDSRSEGEFSEHDIAFLQGTANILGMAIERQRQEHALSAALEHQKVLVKEINHRVKNSLQLVASMLSLQAGDDPQVGQRLKEASSRIMAIGRAHDRLYRSPQVEKIELADYLSDICQDLNGATPNCDVYFEALAPLLLNTDQAIGLALVVTELVSNAAKHAYPDGKHGSIWVRLARTDGEIAQVSVCDEGVGLPPDFEIDKKVGLGMRLVMALAKQTQAQLRIERRARGTEFVLEIPSSTNDAAPAG
;
A
#
# COMPACT_ATOMS: atom_id res chain seq x y z
N MET A 1 -90.84 56.36 -3.63
CA MET A 1 -89.42 56.12 -3.48
C MET A 1 -89.26 55.14 -2.32
N PRO A 2 -88.86 53.91 -2.54
CA PRO A 2 -88.50 53.00 -1.47
C PRO A 2 -87.02 53.20 -1.09
N PRO A 3 -86.59 52.90 0.14
CA PRO A 3 -85.24 53.14 0.66
C PRO A 3 -84.24 52.06 0.17
N VAL A 4 -83.05 52.54 -0.22
CA VAL A 4 -81.93 51.72 -0.62
C VAL A 4 -81.35 51.07 0.64
N GLY A 5 -81.38 49.73 0.66
CA GLY A 5 -80.69 48.93 1.75
C GLY A 5 -79.20 48.93 1.59
N PRO A 6 -78.47 48.71 2.69
CA PRO A 6 -76.97 48.73 2.70
C PRO A 6 -76.39 47.54 1.94
N THR A 7 -75.51 47.83 0.99
CA THR A 7 -74.65 46.86 0.27
C THR A 7 -73.69 46.19 1.28
N LYS A 8 -73.68 44.86 1.39
CA LYS A 8 -72.74 44.06 2.07
C LYS A 8 -71.33 44.21 1.41
N PRO A 9 -70.26 44.33 2.15
CA PRO A 9 -68.92 44.33 1.55
C PRO A 9 -68.61 42.95 0.94
N VAL A 10 -68.13 42.96 -0.30
CA VAL A 10 -67.57 41.79 -0.98
C VAL A 10 -66.26 41.48 -0.29
N VAL A 11 -66.16 40.35 0.39
CA VAL A 11 -64.92 39.80 0.88
C VAL A 11 -64.27 39.21 -0.37
N GLU A 12 -63.20 39.85 -0.87
CA GLU A 12 -62.29 39.27 -1.87
C GLU A 12 -61.55 38.12 -1.22
N ASP A 13 -61.81 36.90 -1.71
CA ASP A 13 -60.91 35.75 -1.38
C ASP A 13 -59.46 36.04 -1.84
N PRO A 14 -58.47 35.78 -1.04
CA PRO A 14 -57.07 36.01 -1.46
C PRO A 14 -56.75 35.13 -2.68
N PRO A 15 -55.87 35.59 -3.59
CA PRO A 15 -55.60 34.93 -4.86
C PRO A 15 -54.91 33.57 -4.62
N HIS A 16 -55.66 32.49 -4.72
CA HIS A 16 -55.19 31.09 -4.63
C HIS A 16 -54.02 30.77 -5.57
N GLY A 17 -53.73 31.61 -6.58
CA GLY A 17 -52.63 31.47 -7.54
C GLY A 17 -51.28 31.86 -7.00
N GLU A 18 -51.17 32.93 -6.20
CA GLU A 18 -49.89 33.42 -5.66
C GLU A 18 -49.31 32.48 -4.59
N ALA A 19 -50.14 32.01 -3.65
CA ALA A 19 -49.73 31.07 -2.61
C ALA A 19 -49.25 29.72 -3.21
N ARG A 20 -49.87 29.27 -4.30
CA ARG A 20 -49.46 28.04 -5.01
C ARG A 20 -48.17 28.23 -5.79
N ALA A 21 -47.94 29.41 -6.38
CA ALA A 21 -46.67 29.76 -7.06
C ALA A 21 -45.49 29.86 -6.07
N GLU A 22 -45.71 30.46 -4.90
CA GLU A 22 -44.70 30.53 -3.83
C GLU A 22 -44.33 29.15 -3.28
N THR A 23 -45.30 28.28 -3.04
CA THR A 23 -45.10 26.90 -2.57
C THR A 23 -44.28 26.09 -3.59
N ASN A 24 -44.64 26.18 -4.89
CA ASN A 24 -43.89 25.51 -5.94
C ASN A 24 -42.47 26.07 -6.08
N GLY A 25 -42.28 27.37 -5.94
CA GLY A 25 -40.95 28.00 -5.96
C GLY A 25 -40.05 27.55 -4.80
N ARG A 26 -40.60 27.38 -3.58
CA ARG A 26 -39.86 26.87 -2.40
C ARG A 26 -39.47 25.40 -2.63
N ALA A 27 -40.41 24.56 -3.09
CA ALA A 27 -40.13 23.15 -3.37
C ALA A 27 -39.02 22.98 -4.42
N LEU A 28 -39.03 23.79 -5.49
CA LEU A 28 -37.97 23.76 -6.50
C LEU A 28 -36.62 24.17 -5.94
N ARG A 29 -36.54 25.25 -5.16
CA ARG A 29 -35.29 25.68 -4.50
C ARG A 29 -34.75 24.61 -3.58
N LEU A 30 -35.59 23.95 -2.80
CA LEU A 30 -35.17 22.85 -1.91
C LEU A 30 -34.56 21.68 -2.71
N ARG A 31 -35.20 21.30 -3.83
CA ARG A 31 -34.66 20.24 -4.70
C ARG A 31 -33.31 20.59 -5.31
N ILE A 32 -33.12 21.83 -5.77
CA ILE A 32 -31.85 22.30 -6.28
C ILE A 32 -30.77 22.18 -5.15
N ARG A 33 -31.11 22.65 -3.96
CA ARG A 33 -30.19 22.55 -2.81
C ARG A 33 -29.84 21.10 -2.45
N GLN A 34 -30.80 20.17 -2.50
CA GLN A 34 -30.55 18.74 -2.28
C GLN A 34 -29.57 18.18 -3.32
N GLN A 35 -29.69 18.56 -4.60
CA GLN A 35 -28.73 18.13 -5.63
C GLN A 35 -27.33 18.74 -5.45
N GLU A 36 -27.22 20.00 -5.06
CA GLU A 36 -25.97 20.65 -4.71
C GLU A 36 -25.27 19.92 -3.55
N ILE A 37 -26.01 19.58 -2.50
CA ILE A 37 -25.51 18.83 -1.33
C ILE A 37 -24.96 17.47 -1.74
N LEU A 38 -25.70 16.71 -2.58
CA LEU A 38 -25.21 15.42 -3.06
C LEU A 38 -23.92 15.54 -3.87
N ALA A 39 -23.83 16.57 -4.72
CA ALA A 39 -22.62 16.83 -5.49
C ALA A 39 -21.43 17.21 -4.59
N GLU A 40 -21.65 18.10 -3.61
CA GLU A 40 -20.65 18.54 -2.64
C GLU A 40 -20.13 17.37 -1.80
N LEU A 41 -21.03 16.55 -1.26
CA LEU A 41 -20.70 15.38 -0.47
C LEU A 41 -19.94 14.32 -1.31
N GLY A 42 -20.38 14.14 -2.58
CA GLY A 42 -19.70 13.24 -3.51
C GLY A 42 -18.25 13.66 -3.79
N VAL A 43 -18.00 14.96 -4.01
CA VAL A 43 -16.65 15.50 -4.18
C VAL A 43 -15.82 15.32 -2.90
N THR A 44 -16.40 15.58 -1.74
CA THR A 44 -15.73 15.41 -0.44
C THR A 44 -15.34 13.94 -0.21
N ALA A 45 -16.22 13.01 -0.52
CA ALA A 45 -15.93 11.57 -0.45
C ALA A 45 -14.79 11.14 -1.40
N LEU A 46 -14.73 11.71 -2.63
CA LEU A 46 -13.67 11.40 -3.60
C LEU A 46 -12.30 11.95 -3.21
N LYS A 47 -12.24 13.07 -2.49
CA LYS A 47 -10.98 13.68 -2.03
C LYS A 47 -10.24 12.86 -0.95
N GLY A 48 -10.82 11.79 -0.46
CA GLY A 48 -10.19 10.96 0.58
C GLY A 48 -10.33 11.53 1.98
N THR A 49 -11.35 12.36 2.22
CA THR A 49 -11.68 12.87 3.56
C THR A 49 -11.81 11.71 4.56
N PRO A 50 -11.25 11.82 5.78
CA PRO A 50 -11.39 10.81 6.81
C PRO A 50 -12.85 10.42 7.05
N PHE A 51 -13.12 9.14 7.19
CA PHE A 51 -14.49 8.62 7.21
C PHE A 51 -15.38 9.28 8.28
N MET A 52 -14.84 9.50 9.49
CA MET A 52 -15.61 10.16 10.57
C MET A 52 -15.95 11.61 10.25
N GLU A 53 -15.08 12.34 9.57
CA GLU A 53 -15.36 13.69 9.10
C GLU A 53 -16.44 13.68 8.02
N LEU A 54 -16.38 12.72 7.09
CA LEU A 54 -17.39 12.53 6.06
C LEU A 54 -18.76 12.20 6.67
N LEU A 55 -18.83 11.33 7.70
CA LEU A 55 -20.07 11.03 8.42
C LEU A 55 -20.67 12.29 9.07
N ASN A 56 -19.84 13.09 9.75
CA ASN A 56 -20.30 14.32 10.41
C ASN A 56 -20.81 15.34 9.38
N GLU A 57 -20.14 15.48 8.25
CA GLU A 57 -20.60 16.38 7.19
C GLU A 57 -21.89 15.87 6.54
N ALA A 58 -22.01 14.57 6.31
CA ALA A 58 -23.22 13.96 5.75
C ALA A 58 -24.45 14.17 6.64
N VAL A 59 -24.33 13.98 7.96
CA VAL A 59 -25.47 14.22 8.87
C VAL A 59 -25.86 15.69 8.92
N ARG A 60 -24.89 16.61 8.90
CA ARG A 60 -25.12 18.06 8.86
C ARG A 60 -25.86 18.46 7.58
N LEU A 61 -25.34 18.04 6.44
CA LEU A 61 -25.90 18.35 5.12
C LEU A 61 -27.28 17.69 4.89
N SER A 62 -27.48 16.48 5.42
CA SER A 62 -28.77 15.79 5.35
C SER A 62 -29.84 16.53 6.14
N ALA A 63 -29.53 16.98 7.35
CA ALA A 63 -30.42 17.78 8.16
C ALA A 63 -30.78 19.12 7.48
N GLU A 64 -29.78 19.80 6.87
CA GLU A 64 -29.96 21.03 6.09
C GLU A 64 -30.86 20.80 4.90
N GLY A 65 -30.56 19.79 4.05
CA GLY A 65 -31.29 19.48 2.83
C GLY A 65 -32.74 19.02 3.03
N LEU A 66 -33.10 18.61 4.25
CA LEU A 66 -34.44 18.18 4.64
C LEU A 66 -35.12 19.16 5.61
N GLU A 67 -34.52 20.31 5.83
CA GLU A 67 -35.01 21.31 6.81
C GLU A 67 -35.37 20.64 8.16
N ALA A 68 -34.57 19.64 8.60
CA ALA A 68 -34.78 18.87 9.80
C ALA A 68 -33.85 19.31 10.95
N GLN A 69 -34.28 19.12 12.18
CA GLN A 69 -33.51 19.51 13.36
C GLN A 69 -32.47 18.45 13.75
N PHE A 70 -32.69 17.20 13.38
CA PHE A 70 -31.82 16.09 13.79
C PHE A 70 -31.49 15.21 12.61
N CYS A 71 -30.26 14.72 12.59
CA CYS A 71 -29.83 13.63 11.73
C CYS A 71 -28.80 12.79 12.48
N LYS A 72 -28.74 11.49 12.21
CA LYS A 72 -27.76 10.58 12.76
C LYS A 72 -27.40 9.44 11.85
N VAL A 73 -26.16 8.98 11.95
CA VAL A 73 -25.72 7.70 11.41
C VAL A 73 -25.63 6.70 12.55
N LEU A 74 -26.32 5.59 12.40
CA LEU A 74 -26.37 4.48 13.31
C LEU A 74 -25.61 3.29 12.73
N GLU A 75 -24.52 2.86 13.37
CA GLU A 75 -23.76 1.67 12.98
C GLU A 75 -24.36 0.42 13.62
N TYR A 76 -24.56 -0.62 12.81
CA TYR A 76 -25.09 -1.89 13.29
C TYR A 76 -24.01 -2.77 13.88
N SER A 77 -24.20 -3.18 15.14
CA SER A 77 -23.40 -4.19 15.83
C SER A 77 -24.16 -5.53 15.85
N PRO A 78 -23.81 -6.49 14.99
CA PRO A 78 -24.51 -7.78 14.95
C PRO A 78 -24.41 -8.57 16.24
N SER A 79 -23.27 -8.52 16.93
CA SER A 79 -23.02 -9.25 18.18
C SER A 79 -23.87 -8.78 19.34
N GLU A 80 -24.23 -7.50 19.36
CA GLU A 80 -25.02 -6.87 20.41
C GLU A 80 -26.48 -6.64 19.98
N ASN A 81 -26.79 -6.89 18.71
CA ASN A 81 -28.08 -6.59 18.09
C ASN A 81 -28.54 -5.15 18.36
N ARG A 82 -27.63 -4.19 18.24
CA ARG A 82 -27.87 -2.76 18.50
C ARG A 82 -27.32 -1.90 17.36
N LEU A 83 -27.88 -0.70 17.29
CA LEU A 83 -27.47 0.37 16.42
C LEU A 83 -26.85 1.49 17.26
N LEU A 84 -25.54 1.73 17.11
CA LEU A 84 -24.79 2.75 17.87
C LEU A 84 -24.67 4.04 17.06
N MET A 85 -24.94 5.18 17.67
CA MET A 85 -24.80 6.49 17.02
C MET A 85 -23.32 6.83 16.81
N ARG A 86 -22.88 6.87 15.55
CA ARG A 86 -21.49 7.21 15.16
C ARG A 86 -21.32 8.67 14.77
N ALA A 87 -22.33 9.28 14.22
CA ALA A 87 -22.36 10.71 13.93
C ALA A 87 -23.78 11.24 14.17
N GLY A 88 -23.91 12.50 14.48
CA GLY A 88 -25.20 13.10 14.72
C GLY A 88 -25.14 14.62 14.82
N VAL A 89 -26.22 15.27 14.39
CA VAL A 89 -26.45 16.71 14.53
C VAL A 89 -27.81 16.95 15.21
N GLY A 90 -27.87 17.98 16.05
CA GLY A 90 -29.07 18.36 16.81
C GLY A 90 -29.27 17.62 18.14
N TRP A 91 -28.52 16.56 18.39
CA TRP A 91 -28.58 15.74 19.61
C TRP A 91 -27.78 16.35 20.77
N ASP A 92 -28.13 15.98 21.99
CA ASP A 92 -27.44 16.44 23.18
C ASP A 92 -25.95 16.02 23.20
N ALA A 93 -25.12 16.82 23.86
CA ALA A 93 -23.68 16.56 23.94
C ALA A 93 -23.41 15.21 24.61
N GLY A 94 -22.48 14.44 24.06
CA GLY A 94 -22.09 13.12 24.56
C GLY A 94 -22.91 11.95 24.04
N MET A 95 -23.95 12.16 23.24
CA MET A 95 -24.75 11.08 22.66
C MET A 95 -24.04 10.34 21.53
N VAL A 96 -23.26 11.07 20.73
CA VAL A 96 -22.42 10.45 19.69
C VAL A 96 -21.37 9.54 20.35
N GLY A 97 -21.31 8.29 19.91
CA GLY A 97 -20.43 7.26 20.45
C GLY A 97 -20.98 6.49 21.67
N THR A 98 -22.11 6.94 22.26
CA THR A 98 -22.68 6.31 23.47
C THR A 98 -24.14 5.90 23.30
N ALA A 99 -24.95 6.73 22.63
CA ALA A 99 -26.36 6.44 22.43
C ALA A 99 -26.57 5.28 21.47
N SER A 100 -27.46 4.36 21.80
CA SER A 100 -27.80 3.22 20.96
C SER A 100 -29.29 2.94 20.98
N VAL A 101 -29.80 2.37 19.86
CA VAL A 101 -31.18 1.90 19.73
C VAL A 101 -31.19 0.42 19.36
N GLY A 102 -32.31 -0.27 19.64
CA GLY A 102 -32.45 -1.68 19.26
C GLY A 102 -32.45 -1.87 17.74
N ALA A 103 -31.81 -2.94 17.27
CA ALA A 103 -31.79 -3.32 15.85
C ALA A 103 -32.88 -4.35 15.52
N ASP A 104 -33.93 -4.42 16.30
CA ASP A 104 -35.11 -5.25 16.08
C ASP A 104 -36.23 -4.48 15.35
N LEU A 105 -37.33 -5.17 15.05
CA LEU A 105 -38.48 -4.56 14.37
C LEU A 105 -39.25 -3.54 15.26
N ALA A 106 -38.89 -3.40 16.53
CA ALA A 106 -39.58 -2.52 17.45
C ALA A 106 -39.11 -1.06 17.41
N SER A 107 -38.12 -0.72 16.59
CA SER A 107 -37.64 0.66 16.36
C SER A 107 -37.70 1.02 14.87
N PRO A 108 -37.85 2.32 14.50
CA PRO A 108 -37.87 2.73 13.08
C PRO A 108 -36.62 2.31 12.31
N SER A 109 -35.46 2.56 12.88
CA SER A 109 -34.16 2.22 12.29
C SER A 109 -33.92 0.72 12.24
N GLY A 110 -34.31 -0.03 13.29
CA GLY A 110 -34.27 -1.50 13.29
C GLY A 110 -35.25 -2.09 12.28
N PHE A 111 -36.45 -1.52 12.14
CA PHE A 111 -37.43 -1.93 11.15
C PHE A 111 -36.90 -1.71 9.72
N ALA A 112 -36.29 -0.54 9.42
CA ALA A 112 -35.64 -0.29 8.15
C ALA A 112 -34.53 -1.32 7.88
N LEU A 113 -33.62 -1.55 8.85
CA LEU A 113 -32.52 -2.49 8.76
C LEU A 113 -33.00 -3.93 8.47
N ARG A 114 -34.04 -4.40 9.15
CA ARG A 114 -34.55 -5.77 9.02
C ARG A 114 -35.38 -6.01 7.77
N THR A 115 -36.14 -4.99 7.34
CA THR A 115 -36.95 -5.11 6.11
C THR A 115 -36.16 -4.85 4.84
N GLY A 116 -34.98 -4.23 4.94
CA GLY A 116 -34.19 -3.86 3.79
C GLY A 116 -34.78 -2.71 2.98
N LYS A 117 -35.71 -1.92 3.56
CA LYS A 117 -36.45 -0.86 2.86
C LYS A 117 -36.40 0.45 3.63
N PRO A 118 -36.43 1.61 2.91
CA PRO A 118 -36.63 2.90 3.54
C PRO A 118 -37.91 2.93 4.37
N VAL A 119 -37.89 3.68 5.45
CA VAL A 119 -39.05 3.84 6.34
C VAL A 119 -39.31 5.31 6.57
N ILE A 120 -40.55 5.77 6.32
CA ILE A 120 -41.06 7.06 6.76
C ILE A 120 -42.15 6.82 7.82
N SER A 121 -42.08 7.59 8.90
CA SER A 121 -43.15 7.80 9.85
C SER A 121 -43.34 9.30 10.04
N ASN A 122 -44.44 9.83 9.53
CA ASN A 122 -44.81 11.24 9.65
C ASN A 122 -45.57 11.55 10.95
N HIS A 123 -46.04 10.51 11.64
CA HIS A 123 -46.80 10.61 12.88
C HIS A 123 -46.36 9.53 13.87
N LEU A 124 -45.18 9.73 14.52
CA LEU A 124 -44.63 8.76 15.47
C LEU A 124 -45.55 8.46 16.65
N GLU A 125 -46.44 9.42 17.04
CA GLU A 125 -47.38 9.25 18.15
C GLU A 125 -48.44 8.20 17.83
N SER A 126 -48.81 8.00 16.58
CA SER A 126 -49.82 7.03 16.12
C SER A 126 -49.26 5.90 15.28
N GLU A 127 -47.95 5.70 15.33
CA GLU A 127 -47.25 4.65 14.57
C GLU A 127 -47.49 3.26 15.18
N GLU A 128 -48.01 2.33 14.37
CA GLU A 128 -48.35 0.97 14.83
C GLU A 128 -47.28 -0.07 14.45
N ARG A 129 -46.40 0.22 13.48
CA ARG A 129 -45.38 -0.72 12.98
C ARG A 129 -44.24 -0.95 13.96
N PHE A 130 -43.93 0.06 14.81
CA PHE A 130 -42.85 0.04 15.78
C PHE A 130 -43.14 1.03 16.90
N ARG A 131 -42.37 0.94 18.02
CA ARG A 131 -42.44 1.90 19.14
C ARG A 131 -41.49 3.07 18.88
N THR A 132 -41.90 4.24 19.31
CA THR A 132 -40.99 5.39 19.37
C THR A 132 -39.91 5.14 20.42
N PRO A 133 -38.62 5.08 20.06
CA PRO A 133 -37.52 4.95 21.01
C PRO A 133 -37.49 6.12 22.02
N ASP A 134 -37.04 5.85 23.24
CA ASP A 134 -36.93 6.86 24.32
C ASP A 134 -36.06 8.06 23.85
N LEU A 135 -35.04 7.80 23.07
CA LEU A 135 -34.19 8.83 22.48
C LEU A 135 -35.01 9.85 21.66
N LEU A 136 -35.89 9.38 20.79
CA LEU A 136 -36.73 10.23 19.95
C LEU A 136 -37.80 10.96 20.78
N ALA A 137 -38.43 10.24 21.71
CA ALA A 137 -39.46 10.79 22.59
C ALA A 137 -38.89 11.89 23.51
N ALA A 138 -37.72 11.70 24.11
CA ALA A 138 -37.06 12.67 24.98
C ALA A 138 -36.72 13.99 24.21
N HIS A 139 -36.45 13.90 22.91
CA HIS A 139 -36.16 15.05 22.07
C HIS A 139 -37.39 15.62 21.36
N GLY A 140 -38.60 15.12 21.69
CA GLY A 140 -39.85 15.61 21.11
C GLY A 140 -39.95 15.42 19.58
N VAL A 141 -39.35 14.37 19.03
CA VAL A 141 -39.38 14.02 17.63
C VAL A 141 -40.80 13.55 17.25
N ARG A 142 -41.36 14.09 16.20
CA ARG A 142 -42.71 13.78 15.71
C ARG A 142 -42.71 12.96 14.44
N ARG A 143 -41.68 13.12 13.61
CA ARG A 143 -41.51 12.39 12.35
C ARG A 143 -40.07 11.95 12.15
N ALA A 144 -39.92 10.77 11.57
CA ALA A 144 -38.64 10.15 11.29
C ALA A 144 -38.59 9.54 9.89
N MET A 145 -37.43 9.60 9.26
CA MET A 145 -37.16 8.94 7.99
C MET A 145 -35.83 8.19 8.09
N ASN A 146 -35.84 6.95 7.68
CA ASN A 146 -34.72 6.02 7.80
C ASN A 146 -34.38 5.42 6.45
N VAL A 147 -33.13 5.42 6.08
CA VAL A 147 -32.59 4.71 4.90
C VAL A 147 -31.42 3.83 5.31
N ILE A 148 -31.19 2.75 4.55
CA ILE A 148 -30.14 1.81 4.85
C ILE A 148 -28.83 2.34 4.31
N LEU A 149 -27.82 2.32 5.17
CA LEU A 149 -26.44 2.55 4.81
C LEU A 149 -25.79 1.20 4.51
N GLN A 150 -25.61 0.92 3.20
CA GLN A 150 -25.03 -0.34 2.75
C GLN A 150 -23.53 -0.36 3.00
N GLY A 151 -23.01 -1.54 3.35
CA GLY A 151 -21.61 -1.89 3.34
C GLY A 151 -21.36 -3.05 2.38
N ASP A 152 -20.16 -3.60 2.39
CA ASP A 152 -19.78 -4.75 1.57
C ASP A 152 -20.56 -6.02 1.98
N GLY A 153 -21.54 -6.40 1.16
CA GLY A 153 -22.35 -7.61 1.34
C GLY A 153 -23.29 -7.62 2.55
N ALA A 154 -23.19 -6.64 3.46
CA ALA A 154 -24.05 -6.49 4.63
C ALA A 154 -24.30 -5.00 4.95
N PRO A 155 -25.45 -4.65 5.54
CA PRO A 155 -25.70 -3.29 5.96
C PRO A 155 -24.67 -2.83 7.01
N TYR A 156 -24.07 -1.65 6.77
CA TYR A 156 -23.28 -0.96 7.78
C TYR A 156 -24.17 -0.45 8.91
N GLY A 157 -25.36 0.04 8.56
CA GLY A 157 -26.30 0.59 9.50
C GLY A 157 -27.41 1.37 8.84
N VAL A 158 -27.83 2.46 9.49
CA VAL A 158 -28.96 3.29 9.07
C VAL A 158 -28.57 4.77 9.13
N LEU A 159 -28.98 5.53 8.13
CA LEU A 159 -28.98 7.00 8.13
C LEU A 159 -30.43 7.44 8.45
N GLU A 160 -30.60 8.18 9.52
CA GLU A 160 -31.90 8.60 10.03
C GLU A 160 -31.98 10.12 10.17
N VAL A 161 -33.07 10.69 9.69
CA VAL A 161 -33.42 12.11 9.83
C VAL A 161 -34.71 12.24 10.62
N ASP A 162 -34.69 13.14 11.61
CA ASP A 162 -35.78 13.33 12.54
C ASP A 162 -36.17 14.80 12.68
N SER A 163 -37.46 15.06 12.90
CA SER A 163 -38.00 16.42 13.02
C SER A 163 -39.07 16.53 14.08
N ARG A 164 -39.05 17.66 14.80
CA ARG A 164 -40.12 18.12 15.71
C ARG A 164 -41.24 18.86 14.99
N SER A 165 -40.92 19.39 13.79
CA SER A 165 -41.85 20.26 13.05
C SER A 165 -43.01 19.45 12.49
N GLU A 166 -44.16 20.11 12.35
CA GLU A 166 -45.26 19.60 11.57
C GLU A 166 -44.91 19.53 10.08
N GLY A 167 -45.60 18.65 9.34
CA GLY A 167 -45.34 18.39 7.93
C GLY A 167 -45.03 16.93 7.66
N GLU A 168 -44.70 16.61 6.42
CA GLU A 168 -44.50 15.24 6.00
C GLU A 168 -43.17 15.09 5.23
N PHE A 169 -42.45 14.03 5.48
CA PHE A 169 -41.43 13.55 4.57
C PHE A 169 -42.10 12.87 3.39
N SER A 170 -41.54 13.08 2.21
CA SER A 170 -42.04 12.57 0.94
C SER A 170 -41.14 11.50 0.35
N GLU A 171 -41.58 10.82 -0.69
CA GLU A 171 -40.73 9.89 -1.46
C GLU A 171 -39.51 10.57 -2.10
N HIS A 172 -39.61 11.87 -2.42
CA HIS A 172 -38.45 12.63 -2.93
C HIS A 172 -37.38 12.83 -1.86
N ASP A 173 -37.79 12.99 -0.60
CA ASP A 173 -36.86 13.11 0.54
C ASP A 173 -36.16 11.80 0.79
N ILE A 174 -36.84 10.65 0.58
CA ILE A 174 -36.17 9.32 0.59
C ILE A 174 -35.11 9.29 -0.49
N ALA A 175 -35.39 9.73 -1.71
CA ALA A 175 -34.42 9.67 -2.81
C ALA A 175 -33.14 10.49 -2.50
N PHE A 176 -33.29 11.67 -1.91
CA PHE A 176 -32.18 12.50 -1.44
C PHE A 176 -31.38 11.81 -0.32
N LEU A 177 -32.06 11.34 0.73
CA LEU A 177 -31.38 10.69 1.88
C LEU A 177 -30.70 9.38 1.46
N GLN A 178 -31.33 8.61 0.55
CA GLN A 178 -30.74 7.40 -0.03
C GLN A 178 -29.52 7.73 -0.90
N GLY A 179 -29.53 8.84 -1.63
CA GLY A 179 -28.37 9.34 -2.36
C GLY A 179 -27.18 9.61 -1.43
N THR A 180 -27.43 10.28 -0.29
CA THR A 180 -26.43 10.49 0.76
C THR A 180 -25.93 9.17 1.32
N ALA A 181 -26.81 8.24 1.66
CA ALA A 181 -26.44 6.92 2.15
C ALA A 181 -25.60 6.12 1.15
N ASN A 182 -25.88 6.23 -0.14
CA ASN A 182 -25.08 5.57 -1.18
C ASN A 182 -23.66 6.14 -1.28
N ILE A 183 -23.50 7.46 -1.17
CA ILE A 183 -22.18 8.10 -1.14
C ILE A 183 -21.37 7.61 0.08
N LEU A 184 -21.98 7.55 1.25
CA LEU A 184 -21.35 7.01 2.45
C LEU A 184 -21.01 5.53 2.30
N GLY A 185 -21.89 4.74 1.70
CA GLY A 185 -21.65 3.31 1.42
C GLY A 185 -20.41 3.09 0.55
N MET A 186 -20.25 3.89 -0.51
CA MET A 186 -19.04 3.84 -1.34
C MET A 186 -17.77 4.21 -0.56
N ALA A 187 -17.85 5.18 0.36
CA ALA A 187 -16.72 5.57 1.20
C ALA A 187 -16.34 4.46 2.20
N ILE A 188 -17.33 3.78 2.78
CA ILE A 188 -17.12 2.61 3.66
C ILE A 188 -16.41 1.49 2.91
N GLU A 189 -16.90 1.16 1.73
CA GLU A 189 -16.33 0.11 0.89
C GLU A 189 -14.87 0.42 0.52
N ARG A 190 -14.61 1.66 0.06
CA ARG A 190 -13.24 2.09 -0.24
C ARG A 190 -12.31 1.96 0.96
N GLN A 191 -12.72 2.43 2.13
CA GLN A 191 -11.92 2.35 3.35
C GLN A 191 -11.59 0.89 3.73
N ARG A 192 -12.56 -0.01 3.60
CA ARG A 192 -12.35 -1.44 3.85
C ARG A 192 -11.33 -2.04 2.89
N GLN A 193 -11.44 -1.71 1.59
CA GLN A 193 -10.50 -2.17 0.56
C GLN A 193 -9.08 -1.64 0.82
N GLU A 194 -8.93 -0.37 1.18
CA GLU A 194 -7.65 0.23 1.55
C GLU A 194 -7.02 -0.48 2.76
N HIS A 195 -7.80 -0.77 3.80
CA HIS A 195 -7.32 -1.51 4.97
C HIS A 195 -6.94 -2.96 4.63
N ALA A 196 -7.76 -3.66 3.83
CA ALA A 196 -7.47 -5.03 3.40
C ALA A 196 -6.20 -5.10 2.55
N LEU A 197 -6.01 -4.15 1.62
CA LEU A 197 -4.80 -4.05 0.80
C LEU A 197 -3.57 -3.77 1.66
N SER A 198 -3.66 -2.83 2.61
CA SER A 198 -2.56 -2.50 3.53
C SER A 198 -2.17 -3.72 4.37
N ALA A 199 -3.14 -4.44 4.92
CA ALA A 199 -2.89 -5.67 5.67
C ALA A 199 -2.24 -6.77 4.81
N ALA A 200 -2.69 -6.95 3.56
CA ALA A 200 -2.11 -7.91 2.63
C ALA A 200 -0.65 -7.56 2.27
N LEU A 201 -0.35 -6.28 2.04
CA LEU A 201 1.01 -5.80 1.77
C LEU A 201 1.95 -6.04 2.96
N GLU A 202 1.51 -5.77 4.18
CA GLU A 202 2.31 -6.04 5.38
C GLU A 202 2.54 -7.55 5.58
N HIS A 203 1.52 -8.37 5.34
CA HIS A 203 1.67 -9.82 5.38
C HIS A 203 2.68 -10.32 4.33
N GLN A 204 2.62 -9.80 3.10
CA GLN A 204 3.57 -10.11 2.04
C GLN A 204 5.01 -9.77 2.43
N LYS A 205 5.26 -8.60 3.05
CA LYS A 205 6.59 -8.20 3.53
C LYS A 205 7.14 -9.20 4.55
N VAL A 206 6.31 -9.63 5.49
CA VAL A 206 6.70 -10.64 6.50
C VAL A 206 7.07 -11.97 5.85
N LEU A 207 6.28 -12.44 4.88
CA LEU A 207 6.56 -13.70 4.17
C LEU A 207 7.87 -13.62 3.37
N VAL A 208 8.12 -12.53 2.66
CA VAL A 208 9.39 -12.34 1.92
C VAL A 208 10.58 -12.38 2.88
N LYS A 209 10.50 -11.72 4.03
CA LYS A 209 11.55 -11.75 5.05
C LYS A 209 11.79 -13.17 5.58
N GLU A 210 10.74 -13.92 5.85
CA GLU A 210 10.85 -15.30 6.35
C GLU A 210 11.48 -16.23 5.29
N ILE A 211 11.06 -16.10 4.01
CA ILE A 211 11.65 -16.87 2.89
C ILE A 211 13.16 -16.61 2.82
N ASN A 212 13.58 -15.36 2.90
CA ASN A 212 14.99 -14.98 2.85
C ASN A 212 15.80 -15.56 4.01
N HIS A 213 15.26 -15.54 5.23
CA HIS A 213 15.87 -16.20 6.37
C HIS A 213 16.00 -17.72 6.17
N ARG A 214 14.99 -18.37 5.58
CA ARG A 214 15.04 -19.81 5.29
C ARG A 214 16.05 -20.16 4.20
N VAL A 215 16.15 -19.37 3.14
CA VAL A 215 17.16 -19.55 2.08
C VAL A 215 18.56 -19.46 2.68
N LYS A 216 18.85 -18.43 3.49
CA LYS A 216 20.12 -18.29 4.19
C LYS A 216 20.44 -19.50 5.07
N ASN A 217 19.48 -19.94 5.89
CA ASN A 217 19.65 -21.10 6.76
C ASN A 217 19.92 -22.39 5.97
N SER A 218 19.22 -22.58 4.85
CA SER A 218 19.42 -23.73 3.96
C SER A 218 20.82 -23.72 3.33
N LEU A 219 21.29 -22.56 2.87
CA LEU A 219 22.65 -22.41 2.33
C LEU A 219 23.71 -22.67 3.39
N GLN A 220 23.53 -22.19 4.63
CA GLN A 220 24.42 -22.46 5.75
C GLN A 220 24.49 -23.95 6.10
N LEU A 221 23.34 -24.64 6.05
CA LEU A 221 23.25 -26.05 6.33
C LEU A 221 23.98 -26.89 5.24
N VAL A 222 23.80 -26.53 3.96
CA VAL A 222 24.54 -27.16 2.85
C VAL A 222 26.03 -26.93 2.98
N ALA A 223 26.47 -25.70 3.28
CA ALA A 223 27.89 -25.40 3.50
C ALA A 223 28.51 -26.20 4.66
N SER A 224 27.75 -26.36 5.75
CA SER A 224 28.18 -27.17 6.90
C SER A 224 28.28 -28.64 6.55
N MET A 225 27.32 -29.20 5.79
CA MET A 225 27.35 -30.58 5.32
C MET A 225 28.58 -30.86 4.43
N LEU A 226 28.88 -29.95 3.48
CA LEU A 226 30.10 -30.06 2.66
C LEU A 226 31.35 -30.03 3.48
N SER A 227 31.43 -29.18 4.50
CA SER A 227 32.59 -29.10 5.42
C SER A 227 32.77 -30.38 6.24
N LEU A 228 31.69 -31.04 6.65
CA LEU A 228 31.72 -32.32 7.37
C LEU A 228 32.12 -33.50 6.49
N GLN A 229 31.86 -33.45 5.18
CA GLN A 229 32.25 -34.49 4.23
C GLN A 229 33.72 -34.40 3.78
N ALA A 230 34.46 -33.43 4.30
CA ALA A 230 35.83 -33.16 3.92
C ALA A 230 36.84 -34.30 4.27
N GLY A 231 36.45 -35.35 4.99
CA GLY A 231 37.19 -36.59 5.20
C GLY A 231 38.71 -36.42 5.43
N ASP A 232 39.46 -37.53 5.43
CA ASP A 232 40.93 -37.56 5.65
C ASP A 232 41.76 -37.25 4.39
N ASP A 233 41.12 -37.09 3.21
CA ASP A 233 41.83 -36.71 1.98
C ASP A 233 42.05 -35.19 1.90
N PRO A 234 43.28 -34.69 2.01
CA PRO A 234 43.56 -33.26 2.03
C PRO A 234 43.10 -32.52 0.74
N GLN A 235 43.17 -33.21 -0.43
CA GLN A 235 42.77 -32.57 -1.70
C GLN A 235 41.25 -32.47 -1.81
N VAL A 236 40.50 -33.50 -1.40
CA VAL A 236 39.05 -33.50 -1.35
C VAL A 236 38.57 -32.49 -0.31
N GLY A 237 39.18 -32.49 0.88
CA GLY A 237 38.89 -31.53 1.95
C GLY A 237 39.06 -30.09 1.53
N GLN A 238 40.13 -29.75 0.81
CA GLN A 238 40.35 -28.39 0.30
C GLN A 238 39.28 -27.98 -0.71
N ARG A 239 38.92 -28.84 -1.66
CA ARG A 239 37.85 -28.57 -2.66
C ARG A 239 36.48 -28.38 -2.01
N LEU A 240 36.13 -29.18 -1.01
CA LEU A 240 34.86 -29.04 -0.29
C LEU A 240 34.80 -27.77 0.55
N LYS A 241 35.93 -27.40 1.18
CA LYS A 241 36.06 -26.14 1.92
C LYS A 241 35.88 -24.91 0.99
N GLU A 242 36.43 -24.94 -0.21
CA GLU A 242 36.23 -23.90 -1.22
C GLU A 242 34.77 -23.82 -1.66
N ALA A 243 34.12 -24.96 -1.93
CA ALA A 243 32.69 -24.98 -2.28
C ALA A 243 31.81 -24.44 -1.16
N SER A 244 32.10 -24.81 0.10
CA SER A 244 31.39 -24.28 1.27
C SER A 244 31.54 -22.78 1.41
N SER A 245 32.77 -22.24 1.23
CA SER A 245 33.03 -20.79 1.25
C SER A 245 32.25 -20.03 0.20
N ARG A 246 32.10 -20.60 -1.02
CA ARG A 246 31.29 -20.01 -2.10
C ARG A 246 29.81 -19.97 -1.76
N ILE A 247 29.27 -21.08 -1.22
CA ILE A 247 27.87 -21.13 -0.78
C ILE A 247 27.60 -20.07 0.30
N MET A 248 28.53 -19.91 1.23
CA MET A 248 28.40 -18.88 2.26
C MET A 248 28.48 -17.46 1.68
N ALA A 249 29.28 -17.21 0.65
CA ALA A 249 29.33 -15.93 -0.05
C ALA A 249 27.99 -15.63 -0.76
N ILE A 250 27.40 -16.63 -1.42
CA ILE A 250 26.06 -16.52 -2.02
C ILE A 250 25.02 -16.18 -0.95
N GLY A 251 25.04 -16.88 0.20
CA GLY A 251 24.11 -16.63 1.31
C GLY A 251 24.22 -15.22 1.88
N ARG A 252 25.45 -14.70 2.01
CA ARG A 252 25.68 -13.30 2.46
C ARG A 252 25.19 -12.28 1.43
N ALA A 253 25.48 -12.50 0.16
CA ALA A 253 25.01 -11.68 -0.94
C ALA A 253 23.48 -11.60 -0.95
N HIS A 254 22.82 -12.76 -0.87
CA HIS A 254 21.37 -12.86 -0.82
C HIS A 254 20.77 -12.13 0.40
N ASP A 255 21.33 -12.32 1.62
CA ASP A 255 20.83 -11.66 2.84
C ASP A 255 20.90 -10.13 2.77
N ARG A 256 21.96 -9.58 2.18
CA ARG A 256 22.12 -8.12 2.01
C ARG A 256 21.09 -7.51 1.08
N LEU A 257 20.82 -8.17 -0.03
CA LEU A 257 19.92 -7.67 -1.08
C LEU A 257 18.46 -7.61 -0.63
N TYR A 258 18.05 -8.57 0.18
CA TYR A 258 16.66 -8.64 0.65
C TYR A 258 16.40 -7.95 1.99
N ARG A 259 17.37 -7.23 2.55
CA ARG A 259 17.15 -6.36 3.72
C ARG A 259 16.33 -5.11 3.39
N SER A 260 16.29 -4.70 2.12
CA SER A 260 15.46 -3.58 1.62
C SER A 260 14.42 -4.08 0.62
N PRO A 261 13.17 -4.30 1.02
CA PRO A 261 12.14 -4.89 0.16
C PRO A 261 11.63 -4.00 -0.98
N GLN A 262 12.20 -2.81 -1.17
CA GLN A 262 11.71 -1.81 -2.13
C GLN A 262 12.65 -1.53 -3.31
N VAL A 263 13.79 -2.23 -3.43
CA VAL A 263 14.80 -1.89 -4.44
C VAL A 263 14.77 -2.91 -5.58
N GLU A 264 14.03 -2.61 -6.65
CA GLU A 264 14.12 -3.35 -7.92
C GLU A 264 15.51 -3.22 -8.57
N LYS A 265 16.24 -2.16 -8.27
CA LYS A 265 17.58 -1.86 -8.76
C LYS A 265 18.54 -1.60 -7.61
N ILE A 266 19.74 -2.15 -7.69
CA ILE A 266 20.79 -2.09 -6.68
C ILE A 266 21.88 -1.18 -7.19
N GLU A 267 22.35 -0.25 -6.34
CA GLU A 267 23.57 0.50 -6.62
C GLU A 267 24.78 -0.43 -6.44
N LEU A 268 25.41 -0.77 -7.56
CA LEU A 268 26.49 -1.76 -7.61
C LEU A 268 27.73 -1.28 -6.87
N ALA A 269 28.00 0.02 -6.82
CA ALA A 269 29.15 0.58 -6.13
C ALA A 269 29.08 0.31 -4.61
N ASP A 270 27.94 0.62 -3.97
CA ASP A 270 27.72 0.37 -2.54
C ASP A 270 27.82 -1.12 -2.23
N TYR A 271 27.22 -1.94 -3.12
CA TYR A 271 27.19 -3.39 -2.94
C TYR A 271 28.58 -4.03 -3.05
N LEU A 272 29.38 -3.65 -4.05
CA LEU A 272 30.77 -4.14 -4.21
C LEU A 272 31.69 -3.60 -3.13
N SER A 273 31.51 -2.37 -2.66
CA SER A 273 32.27 -1.81 -1.54
C SER A 273 32.16 -2.70 -0.30
N ASP A 274 30.93 -3.05 0.06
CA ASP A 274 30.65 -3.92 1.20
C ASP A 274 31.32 -5.31 1.05
N ILE A 275 31.24 -5.90 -0.14
CA ILE A 275 31.84 -7.20 -0.44
C ILE A 275 33.36 -7.13 -0.34
N CYS A 276 33.97 -6.08 -0.89
CA CYS A 276 35.41 -5.89 -0.82
C CYS A 276 35.91 -5.70 0.62
N GLN A 277 35.14 -5.03 1.49
CA GLN A 277 35.46 -4.94 2.92
C GLN A 277 35.46 -6.32 3.59
N ASP A 278 34.45 -7.16 3.30
CA ASP A 278 34.39 -8.53 3.85
C ASP A 278 35.55 -9.40 3.33
N LEU A 279 35.88 -9.27 2.03
CA LEU A 279 37.02 -10.01 1.43
C LEU A 279 38.33 -9.56 1.99
N ASN A 280 38.53 -8.28 2.28
CA ASN A 280 39.74 -7.78 2.92
C ASN A 280 39.98 -8.43 4.28
N GLY A 281 38.92 -8.63 5.08
CA GLY A 281 39.04 -9.38 6.36
C GLY A 281 39.28 -10.88 6.20
N ALA A 282 38.96 -11.47 5.05
CA ALA A 282 39.07 -12.90 4.76
C ALA A 282 40.39 -13.30 4.05
N THR A 283 41.18 -12.35 3.57
CA THR A 283 42.42 -12.54 2.81
C THR A 283 43.62 -11.97 3.56
N PRO A 284 44.19 -12.69 4.57
CA PRO A 284 45.18 -12.14 5.50
C PRO A 284 46.51 -11.71 4.84
N ASN A 285 46.82 -12.18 3.63
CA ASN A 285 48.03 -11.84 2.89
C ASN A 285 47.81 -10.84 1.75
N CYS A 286 46.60 -10.27 1.60
CA CYS A 286 46.32 -9.32 0.54
C CYS A 286 45.42 -8.20 1.06
N ASP A 287 45.70 -6.96 0.64
CA ASP A 287 44.82 -5.83 0.82
C ASP A 287 43.89 -5.69 -0.37
N VAL A 288 42.59 -5.65 -0.13
CA VAL A 288 41.57 -5.47 -1.18
C VAL A 288 41.08 -4.03 -1.16
N TYR A 289 41.30 -3.33 -2.26
CA TYR A 289 40.89 -1.95 -2.46
C TYR A 289 39.73 -1.88 -3.43
N PHE A 290 38.73 -1.04 -3.12
CA PHE A 290 37.59 -0.78 -4.02
C PHE A 290 37.57 0.69 -4.45
N GLU A 291 37.37 0.92 -5.75
CA GLU A 291 37.25 2.25 -6.35
C GLU A 291 36.04 2.29 -7.30
N ALA A 292 35.08 3.18 -7.05
CA ALA A 292 33.95 3.42 -7.93
C ALA A 292 34.11 4.79 -8.60
N LEU A 293 34.22 4.81 -9.93
CA LEU A 293 34.34 6.02 -10.71
C LEU A 293 32.98 6.49 -11.30
N ALA A 294 31.95 5.64 -11.27
CA ALA A 294 30.61 5.96 -11.72
C ALA A 294 29.56 5.11 -10.99
N PRO A 295 28.37 5.65 -10.70
CA PRO A 295 27.26 4.88 -10.16
C PRO A 295 26.68 3.94 -11.24
N LEU A 296 26.22 2.76 -10.82
CA LEU A 296 25.58 1.78 -11.70
C LEU A 296 24.44 1.06 -11.00
N LEU A 297 23.22 1.27 -11.49
CA LEU A 297 22.05 0.58 -11.02
C LEU A 297 21.79 -0.69 -11.84
N LEU A 298 21.75 -1.85 -11.18
CA LEU A 298 21.47 -3.15 -11.80
C LEU A 298 20.29 -3.84 -11.11
N ASN A 299 19.66 -4.78 -11.83
CA ASN A 299 18.72 -5.67 -11.19
C ASN A 299 19.43 -6.61 -10.21
N THR A 300 18.67 -7.16 -9.27
CA THR A 300 19.17 -8.02 -8.19
C THR A 300 20.00 -9.21 -8.70
N ASP A 301 19.52 -9.91 -9.72
CA ASP A 301 20.19 -11.10 -10.25
C ASP A 301 21.53 -10.78 -10.91
N GLN A 302 21.60 -9.67 -11.65
CA GLN A 302 22.84 -9.18 -12.23
C GLN A 302 23.86 -8.77 -11.16
N ALA A 303 23.41 -8.01 -10.16
CA ALA A 303 24.28 -7.57 -9.05
C ALA A 303 24.85 -8.75 -8.26
N ILE A 304 24.02 -9.76 -7.96
CA ILE A 304 24.48 -11.01 -7.30
C ILE A 304 25.53 -11.72 -8.19
N GLY A 305 25.22 -11.92 -9.45
CA GLY A 305 26.12 -12.60 -10.39
C GLY A 305 27.49 -11.93 -10.47
N LEU A 306 27.52 -10.59 -10.60
CA LEU A 306 28.78 -9.82 -10.66
C LEU A 306 29.54 -9.85 -9.34
N ALA A 307 28.84 -9.75 -8.22
CA ALA A 307 29.44 -9.84 -6.90
C ALA A 307 30.13 -11.21 -6.65
N LEU A 308 29.51 -12.28 -7.12
CA LEU A 308 30.12 -13.62 -7.07
C LEU A 308 31.34 -13.73 -7.99
N VAL A 309 31.29 -13.14 -9.19
CA VAL A 309 32.46 -13.08 -10.08
C VAL A 309 33.59 -12.33 -9.43
N VAL A 310 33.36 -11.15 -8.86
CA VAL A 310 34.37 -10.37 -8.13
C VAL A 310 34.95 -11.18 -6.97
N THR A 311 34.09 -11.85 -6.16
CA THR A 311 34.53 -12.69 -5.05
C THR A 311 35.47 -13.81 -5.50
N GLU A 312 35.14 -14.50 -6.60
CA GLU A 312 35.97 -15.57 -7.18
C GLU A 312 37.28 -15.02 -7.73
N LEU A 313 37.27 -13.89 -8.44
CA LEU A 313 38.46 -13.29 -9.00
C LEU A 313 39.40 -12.77 -7.91
N VAL A 314 38.91 -12.12 -6.86
CA VAL A 314 39.68 -11.69 -5.70
C VAL A 314 40.27 -12.90 -4.97
N SER A 315 39.46 -13.96 -4.74
CA SER A 315 39.95 -15.20 -4.13
C SER A 315 41.03 -15.87 -4.98
N ASN A 316 40.93 -15.88 -6.29
CA ASN A 316 41.95 -16.41 -7.21
C ASN A 316 43.24 -15.57 -7.15
N ALA A 317 43.15 -14.25 -7.15
CA ALA A 317 44.27 -13.36 -7.00
C ALA A 317 45.00 -13.60 -5.67
N ALA A 318 44.27 -13.65 -4.55
CA ALA A 318 44.84 -13.91 -3.23
C ALA A 318 45.56 -15.26 -3.14
N LYS A 319 45.11 -16.31 -3.85
CA LYS A 319 45.70 -17.65 -3.84
C LYS A 319 46.89 -17.81 -4.80
N HIS A 320 46.88 -17.12 -5.95
CA HIS A 320 47.77 -17.41 -7.06
C HIS A 320 48.73 -16.29 -7.41
N ALA A 321 48.34 -15.02 -7.18
CA ALA A 321 49.18 -13.90 -7.58
C ALA A 321 50.39 -13.68 -6.69
N TYR A 322 50.33 -14.07 -5.42
CA TYR A 322 51.37 -13.81 -4.41
C TYR A 322 51.86 -15.10 -3.77
N PRO A 323 52.67 -15.91 -4.49
CA PRO A 323 53.23 -17.15 -3.95
C PRO A 323 54.17 -16.88 -2.80
N ASP A 324 54.52 -17.92 -2.02
CA ASP A 324 55.50 -17.91 -0.91
C ASP A 324 55.11 -16.97 0.26
N GLY A 325 53.82 -16.70 0.47
CA GLY A 325 53.36 -15.85 1.59
C GLY A 325 53.66 -14.35 1.40
N LYS A 326 54.01 -13.91 0.20
CA LYS A 326 54.18 -12.50 -0.10
C LYS A 326 52.90 -11.74 0.08
N HIS A 327 52.98 -10.57 0.70
CA HIS A 327 51.86 -9.66 0.83
C HIS A 327 51.66 -8.88 -0.49
N GLY A 328 50.39 -8.66 -0.91
CA GLY A 328 50.10 -7.95 -2.13
C GLY A 328 48.80 -7.18 -2.09
N SER A 329 48.51 -6.43 -3.15
CA SER A 329 47.31 -5.63 -3.28
C SER A 329 46.42 -6.08 -4.44
N ILE A 330 45.15 -6.07 -4.22
CA ILE A 330 44.12 -6.40 -5.22
C ILE A 330 43.18 -5.21 -5.34
N TRP A 331 42.98 -4.71 -6.53
CA TRP A 331 42.09 -3.58 -6.83
C TRP A 331 40.86 -4.06 -7.55
N VAL A 332 39.70 -3.70 -7.01
CA VAL A 332 38.40 -3.84 -7.66
C VAL A 332 37.94 -2.47 -8.10
N ARG A 333 37.68 -2.27 -9.38
CA ARG A 333 37.24 -0.97 -9.91
C ARG A 333 35.94 -1.09 -10.66
N LEU A 334 35.04 -0.12 -10.44
CA LEU A 334 33.83 0.10 -11.21
C LEU A 334 33.97 1.40 -11.99
N ALA A 335 33.92 1.33 -13.31
CA ALA A 335 34.05 2.47 -14.20
C ALA A 335 33.00 2.44 -15.32
N ARG A 336 32.79 3.58 -15.98
CA ARG A 336 32.09 3.67 -17.27
C ARG A 336 33.07 4.08 -18.35
N THR A 337 33.07 3.36 -19.46
CA THR A 337 33.75 3.79 -20.67
C THR A 337 32.84 4.68 -21.50
N ASP A 338 33.45 5.48 -22.44
CA ASP A 338 32.75 6.44 -23.27
C ASP A 338 31.48 5.83 -23.89
N GLY A 339 30.35 6.29 -23.42
CA GLY A 339 29.04 6.17 -24.04
C GLY A 339 28.06 5.16 -23.51
N GLU A 340 28.34 4.18 -22.66
CA GLU A 340 27.25 3.31 -22.11
C GLU A 340 27.72 1.96 -21.53
N ILE A 341 28.99 1.57 -21.71
CA ILE A 341 29.46 0.28 -21.21
C ILE A 341 30.01 0.47 -19.79
N ALA A 342 29.39 -0.20 -18.84
CA ALA A 342 29.95 -0.28 -17.50
C ALA A 342 31.00 -1.39 -17.44
N GLN A 343 32.08 -1.14 -16.70
CA GLN A 343 33.18 -2.10 -16.51
C GLN A 343 33.41 -2.34 -15.03
N VAL A 344 33.51 -3.61 -14.66
CA VAL A 344 34.04 -4.04 -13.37
C VAL A 344 35.36 -4.73 -13.63
N SER A 345 36.45 -4.26 -13.03
CA SER A 345 37.75 -4.92 -13.17
C SER A 345 38.30 -5.36 -11.81
N VAL A 346 39.04 -6.48 -11.84
CA VAL A 346 39.82 -7.01 -10.72
C VAL A 346 41.26 -7.15 -11.16
N CYS A 347 42.14 -6.41 -10.51
CA CYS A 347 43.55 -6.31 -10.89
C CYS A 347 44.43 -6.72 -9.72
N ASP A 348 45.49 -7.55 -9.97
CA ASP A 348 46.56 -7.84 -9.07
C ASP A 348 47.94 -7.39 -9.65
N GLU A 349 48.94 -7.19 -8.80
CA GLU A 349 50.32 -6.89 -9.18
C GLU A 349 51.27 -8.08 -8.90
N GLY A 350 50.74 -9.29 -8.94
CA GLY A 350 51.45 -10.50 -8.63
C GLY A 350 52.32 -11.04 -9.78
N VAL A 351 52.51 -12.36 -9.77
CA VAL A 351 53.33 -13.07 -10.79
C VAL A 351 52.71 -13.12 -12.17
N GLY A 352 51.43 -12.76 -12.30
CA GLY A 352 50.67 -12.84 -13.56
C GLY A 352 50.30 -14.26 -13.95
N LEU A 353 49.55 -14.35 -15.07
CA LEU A 353 49.16 -15.64 -15.64
C LEU A 353 50.27 -16.24 -16.52
N PRO A 354 50.40 -17.59 -16.54
CA PRO A 354 51.35 -18.29 -17.42
C PRO A 354 51.18 -17.88 -18.90
N PRO A 355 52.25 -17.89 -19.71
CA PRO A 355 52.15 -17.47 -21.10
C PRO A 355 51.15 -18.27 -21.95
N ASP A 356 50.98 -19.54 -21.62
CA ASP A 356 50.10 -20.53 -22.25
C ASP A 356 48.71 -20.62 -21.60
N PHE A 357 48.38 -19.72 -20.68
CA PHE A 357 47.06 -19.69 -20.08
C PHE A 357 45.98 -19.26 -21.11
N GLU A 358 45.05 -20.16 -21.38
CA GLU A 358 43.84 -19.93 -22.20
C GLU A 358 42.60 -20.22 -21.36
N ILE A 359 41.64 -19.31 -21.42
CA ILE A 359 40.40 -19.38 -20.63
C ILE A 359 39.57 -20.64 -20.94
N ASP A 360 39.71 -21.16 -22.18
CA ASP A 360 38.91 -22.30 -22.68
C ASP A 360 39.57 -23.67 -22.41
N LYS A 361 40.83 -23.72 -21.96
CA LYS A 361 41.56 -24.97 -21.80
C LYS A 361 41.94 -25.21 -20.32
N LYS A 362 41.35 -26.27 -19.71
CA LYS A 362 41.72 -26.80 -18.37
C LYS A 362 41.65 -25.79 -17.21
N VAL A 363 40.60 -24.95 -17.20
CA VAL A 363 40.38 -24.03 -16.09
C VAL A 363 39.78 -24.72 -14.86
N GLY A 364 40.18 -24.31 -13.68
CA GLY A 364 39.60 -24.78 -12.40
C GLY A 364 38.14 -24.43 -12.23
N LEU A 365 37.50 -25.02 -11.22
CA LEU A 365 36.05 -24.83 -10.96
C LEU A 365 35.68 -23.36 -10.77
N GLY A 366 36.51 -22.54 -10.13
CA GLY A 366 36.29 -21.11 -9.91
C GLY A 366 36.16 -20.33 -11.21
N MET A 367 37.08 -20.52 -12.13
CA MET A 367 37.03 -19.81 -13.42
C MET A 367 35.85 -20.27 -14.29
N ARG A 368 35.47 -21.57 -14.21
CA ARG A 368 34.25 -22.06 -14.88
C ARG A 368 32.98 -21.38 -14.33
N LEU A 369 32.93 -21.14 -12.99
CA LEU A 369 31.85 -20.40 -12.37
C LEU A 369 31.85 -18.94 -12.83
N VAL A 370 33.02 -18.28 -12.89
CA VAL A 370 33.17 -16.90 -13.42
C VAL A 370 32.60 -16.81 -14.84
N MET A 371 32.98 -17.74 -15.74
CA MET A 371 32.46 -17.75 -17.11
C MET A 371 30.95 -17.97 -17.18
N ALA A 372 30.42 -18.90 -16.36
CA ALA A 372 28.98 -19.17 -16.34
C ALA A 372 28.18 -17.95 -15.85
N LEU A 373 28.65 -17.29 -14.78
CA LEU A 373 28.02 -16.10 -14.24
C LEU A 373 28.16 -14.88 -15.14
N ALA A 374 29.32 -14.67 -15.78
CA ALA A 374 29.50 -13.62 -16.78
C ALA A 374 28.49 -13.78 -17.92
N LYS A 375 28.30 -15.01 -18.42
CA LYS A 375 27.29 -15.30 -19.45
C LYS A 375 25.86 -15.05 -18.95
N GLN A 376 25.55 -15.44 -17.71
CA GLN A 376 24.22 -15.23 -17.13
C GLN A 376 23.90 -13.74 -16.94
N THR A 377 24.89 -12.94 -16.56
CA THR A 377 24.76 -11.48 -16.38
C THR A 377 24.93 -10.70 -17.68
N GLN A 378 25.13 -11.42 -18.81
CA GLN A 378 25.40 -10.83 -20.14
C GLN A 378 26.69 -10.00 -20.19
N ALA A 379 27.60 -10.17 -19.22
CA ALA A 379 28.87 -9.49 -19.21
C ALA A 379 29.90 -10.22 -20.08
N GLN A 380 30.73 -9.46 -20.78
CA GLN A 380 31.88 -9.99 -21.55
C GLN A 380 33.13 -9.96 -20.65
N LEU A 381 33.77 -11.13 -20.48
CA LEU A 381 34.98 -11.26 -19.70
C LEU A 381 36.19 -11.14 -20.61
N ARG A 382 37.10 -10.19 -20.32
CA ARG A 382 38.41 -10.05 -20.94
C ARG A 382 39.52 -10.21 -19.91
N ILE A 383 40.70 -10.69 -20.36
CA ILE A 383 41.90 -10.76 -19.52
C ILE A 383 42.94 -9.84 -20.13
N GLU A 384 43.46 -8.93 -19.33
CA GLU A 384 44.52 -8.04 -19.69
C GLU A 384 45.81 -8.42 -18.94
N ARG A 385 46.84 -8.79 -19.67
CA ARG A 385 48.17 -9.06 -19.10
C ARG A 385 48.87 -7.74 -18.86
N ARG A 386 49.23 -7.47 -17.64
CA ARG A 386 49.98 -6.27 -17.29
C ARG A 386 51.46 -6.57 -17.17
N ALA A 387 52.30 -5.54 -17.14
CA ALA A 387 53.76 -5.69 -16.91
C ALA A 387 54.08 -6.42 -15.61
N ARG A 388 53.19 -6.26 -14.60
CA ARG A 388 53.13 -7.05 -13.38
C ARG A 388 51.68 -7.40 -13.12
N GLY A 389 51.41 -8.71 -12.84
CA GLY A 389 50.08 -9.19 -12.46
C GLY A 389 49.11 -9.38 -13.63
N THR A 390 47.86 -9.45 -13.29
CA THR A 390 46.73 -9.73 -14.18
C THR A 390 45.57 -8.79 -13.91
N GLU A 391 44.87 -8.40 -14.95
CA GLU A 391 43.58 -7.71 -14.82
C GLU A 391 42.50 -8.50 -15.54
N PHE A 392 41.42 -8.81 -14.82
CA PHE A 392 40.20 -9.35 -15.36
C PHE A 392 39.19 -8.21 -15.50
N VAL A 393 38.64 -8.03 -16.70
CA VAL A 393 37.67 -6.97 -17.01
C VAL A 393 36.36 -7.58 -17.46
N LEU A 394 35.29 -7.21 -16.79
CA LEU A 394 33.91 -7.54 -17.13
C LEU A 394 33.25 -6.31 -17.75
N GLU A 395 32.85 -6.41 -18.99
CA GLU A 395 32.08 -5.40 -19.70
C GLU A 395 30.61 -5.75 -19.61
N ILE A 396 29.83 -4.84 -19.04
CA ILE A 396 28.39 -5.01 -18.79
C ILE A 396 27.67 -4.08 -19.76
N PRO A 397 26.88 -4.61 -20.72
CA PRO A 397 26.08 -3.76 -21.58
C PRO A 397 25.05 -3.02 -20.74
N SER A 398 25.01 -1.68 -20.81
CA SER A 398 23.95 -0.92 -20.18
C SER A 398 22.64 -1.20 -20.92
N SER A 399 21.64 -1.68 -20.21
CA SER A 399 20.26 -1.69 -20.70
C SER A 399 19.83 -0.24 -20.87
N THR A 400 19.44 0.15 -22.08
CA THR A 400 19.02 1.48 -22.53
C THR A 400 17.76 2.03 -21.85
N ASN A 401 17.58 1.83 -20.54
CA ASN A 401 16.39 2.29 -19.82
C ASN A 401 16.70 3.10 -18.55
N ASP A 402 17.88 3.70 -18.45
CA ASP A 402 18.27 4.57 -17.33
C ASP A 402 18.30 6.07 -17.73
N ALA A 403 17.27 6.52 -18.47
CA ALA A 403 16.95 7.94 -18.47
C ALA A 403 16.35 8.28 -17.11
N ALA A 404 17.13 8.90 -16.22
CA ALA A 404 16.63 9.54 -15.02
C ALA A 404 15.47 10.47 -15.40
N PRO A 405 14.36 10.51 -14.65
CA PRO A 405 13.37 11.53 -14.83
C PRO A 405 14.03 12.87 -14.53
N ALA A 406 14.10 13.70 -15.54
CA ALA A 406 14.55 15.09 -15.42
C ALA A 406 13.54 15.87 -14.57
N GLY A 407 14.03 16.47 -13.49
CA GLY A 407 13.52 17.65 -12.83
C GLY A 407 12.30 17.52 -11.94
#